data_4c106ecba7df91ded7065a7493ab7eaf
#
_entry.id   4c106ecba7df91ded7065a7493ab7eaf
#
_cell.length_a   1.000
_cell.length_b   1.000
_cell.length_c   1.000
_cell.angle_alpha   90.00
_cell.angle_beta   90.00
_cell.angle_gamma   90.00
#
_symmetry.space_group_name_H-M   'P 1'
#
loop_
_entity.id
_entity.type
_entity.pdbx_description
1 polymer ?
#
loop_
_entity_poly.entity_id
_entity_poly.type
_entity_poly.pdbx_seq_one_letter_code
_entity_poly.pdbx_strand_id
1 'polypeptide(L)'
;IDGLDLTGKYCFDGVSDVEISNARMIGRDAFWNSENVTVRDSFISGAYIGWNSRNMTFINCTLESLQGFCYIDDLVMKNCTLLNTTLAFEYSTVDLEINGSVDSIINPISGIIRCESIGQLTLDPDRVDVTQTKIITG
;
A
#
# COMPACT_ATOMS: atom_id res chain seq x y z
N ILE A 1 0.22 -4.60 18.69
CA ILE A 1 -1.16 -4.11 18.94
C ILE A 1 -2.14 -5.10 18.30
N ASP A 2 -3.06 -5.60 19.07
CA ASP A 2 -4.04 -6.57 18.61
C ASP A 2 -5.47 -6.07 18.95
N GLY A 3 -6.36 -6.12 17.94
CA GLY A 3 -7.76 -5.80 18.18
C GLY A 3 -8.09 -4.31 18.23
N LEU A 4 -7.36 -3.48 17.51
CA LEU A 4 -7.56 -2.03 17.51
C LEU A 4 -8.77 -1.63 16.64
N ASP A 5 -9.61 -0.74 17.16
CA ASP A 5 -10.65 -0.07 16.38
C ASP A 5 -10.44 1.44 16.50
N LEU A 6 -9.98 2.06 15.43
CA LEU A 6 -9.47 3.43 15.48
C LEU A 6 -10.06 4.24 14.32
N THR A 7 -10.56 5.42 14.62
CA THR A 7 -11.02 6.40 13.64
C THR A 7 -10.32 7.73 13.89
N GLY A 8 -9.69 8.29 12.87
CA GLY A 8 -8.99 9.56 13.00
C GLY A 8 -7.98 9.80 11.90
N LYS A 9 -7.39 10.99 11.87
CA LYS A 9 -6.38 11.40 10.90
C LYS A 9 -4.99 11.19 11.47
N TYR A 10 -4.01 10.93 10.59
CA TYR A 10 -2.59 10.78 10.94
C TYR A 10 -2.32 9.72 12.01
N CYS A 11 -3.10 8.65 11.99
CA CYS A 11 -2.88 7.54 12.93
C CYS A 11 -1.53 6.89 12.66
N PHE A 12 -0.73 6.75 13.70
CA PHE A 12 0.62 6.17 13.62
C PHE A 12 1.58 6.96 12.70
N ASP A 13 1.50 8.30 12.70
CA ASP A 13 2.47 9.13 12.00
C ASP A 13 3.82 9.08 12.74
N GLY A 14 4.88 8.81 12.00
CA GLY A 14 6.24 8.79 12.55
C GLY A 14 6.57 7.61 13.47
N VAL A 15 5.84 6.50 13.36
CA VAL A 15 6.10 5.32 14.21
C VAL A 15 7.19 4.43 13.62
N SER A 16 7.84 3.67 14.49
CA SER A 16 8.83 2.66 14.12
C SER A 16 8.60 1.36 14.87
N ASP A 17 8.90 0.23 14.20
CA ASP A 17 8.92 -1.09 14.82
C ASP A 17 7.57 -1.47 15.43
N VAL A 18 6.49 -1.33 14.66
CA VAL A 18 5.13 -1.61 15.11
C VAL A 18 4.57 -2.83 14.39
N GLU A 19 3.95 -3.72 15.16
CA GLU A 19 3.13 -4.81 14.62
C GLU A 19 1.68 -4.60 15.04
N ILE A 20 0.78 -4.69 14.07
CA ILE A 20 -0.67 -4.51 14.27
C ILE A 20 -1.39 -5.71 13.69
N SER A 21 -2.34 -6.25 14.43
CA SER A 21 -3.18 -7.35 13.94
C SER A 21 -4.64 -7.16 14.37
N ASN A 22 -5.54 -7.71 13.55
CA ASN A 22 -6.98 -7.68 13.82
C ASN A 22 -7.52 -6.27 14.10
N ALA A 23 -7.08 -5.31 13.30
CA ALA A 23 -7.45 -3.91 13.46
C ALA A 23 -8.46 -3.46 12.42
N ARG A 24 -9.24 -2.47 12.78
CA ARG A 24 -10.08 -1.70 11.87
C ARG A 24 -9.71 -0.24 12.02
N MET A 25 -9.16 0.34 10.97
CA MET A 25 -8.67 1.72 10.99
C MET A 25 -9.33 2.51 9.88
N ILE A 26 -9.97 3.61 10.23
CA ILE A 26 -10.64 4.51 9.30
C ILE A 26 -10.09 5.92 9.50
N GLY A 27 -9.53 6.49 8.45
CA GLY A 27 -9.03 7.85 8.48
C GLY A 27 -7.89 8.07 7.50
N ARG A 28 -7.74 9.30 7.04
CA ARG A 28 -6.70 9.67 6.07
C ARG A 28 -5.33 9.77 6.73
N ASP A 29 -4.31 9.61 5.92
CA ASP A 29 -2.91 9.88 6.27
C ASP A 29 -2.34 8.94 7.34
N ALA A 30 -2.82 7.69 7.35
CA ALA A 30 -2.31 6.68 8.27
C ALA A 30 -0.87 6.26 7.92
N PHE A 31 -0.05 6.02 8.91
CA PHE A 31 1.32 5.53 8.79
C PHE A 31 2.26 6.43 7.98
N TRP A 32 2.07 7.72 8.00
CA TRP A 32 2.99 8.65 7.35
C TRP A 32 4.35 8.66 8.06
N ASN A 33 5.43 8.74 7.28
CA ASN A 33 6.79 8.85 7.81
C ASN A 33 7.14 7.73 8.80
N SER A 34 6.67 6.53 8.51
CA SER A 34 6.82 5.36 9.39
C SER A 34 7.89 4.40 8.87
N GLU A 35 8.36 3.52 9.74
CA GLU A 35 9.41 2.56 9.40
C GLU A 35 9.18 1.24 10.13
N ASN A 36 9.41 0.11 9.45
CA ASN A 36 9.28 -1.22 10.02
C ASN A 36 7.89 -1.48 10.61
N VAL A 37 6.87 -1.34 9.78
CA VAL A 37 5.48 -1.57 10.16
C VAL A 37 4.99 -2.86 9.52
N THR A 38 4.40 -3.74 10.31
CA THR A 38 3.73 -4.95 9.82
C THR A 38 2.28 -4.97 10.30
N VAL A 39 1.36 -5.10 9.36
CA VAL A 39 -0.08 -5.14 9.63
C VAL A 39 -0.65 -6.45 9.11
N ARG A 40 -1.38 -7.18 9.98
CA ARG A 40 -1.99 -8.48 9.65
C ARG A 40 -3.48 -8.48 9.93
N ASP A 41 -4.22 -9.17 9.07
CA ASP A 41 -5.62 -9.51 9.31
C ASP A 41 -6.47 -8.28 9.64
N SER A 42 -6.28 -7.20 8.90
CA SER A 42 -6.85 -5.89 9.23
C SER A 42 -7.59 -5.27 8.05
N PHE A 43 -8.46 -4.33 8.38
CA PHE A 43 -9.11 -3.45 7.42
C PHE A 43 -8.66 -2.02 7.67
N ILE A 44 -8.14 -1.37 6.63
CA ILE A 44 -7.68 0.03 6.71
C ILE A 44 -8.26 0.79 5.54
N SER A 45 -8.95 1.90 5.82
CA SER A 45 -9.54 2.76 4.82
C SER A 45 -9.19 4.22 5.09
N GLY A 46 -8.74 4.90 4.07
CA GLY A 46 -8.43 6.32 4.12
C GLY A 46 -7.48 6.73 3.01
N ALA A 47 -7.52 8.01 2.62
CA ALA A 47 -6.62 8.52 1.60
C ALA A 47 -5.16 8.55 2.11
N TYR A 48 -4.22 8.37 1.18
CA TYR A 48 -2.78 8.58 1.38
C TYR A 48 -2.14 7.69 2.45
N ILE A 49 -2.52 6.41 2.52
CA ILE A 49 -1.92 5.47 3.48
C ILE A 49 -0.44 5.27 3.18
N GLY A 50 0.41 5.36 4.20
CA GLY A 50 1.81 4.97 4.15
C GLY A 50 2.78 5.97 3.54
N TRP A 51 2.38 7.19 3.31
CA TRP A 51 3.17 8.21 2.62
C TRP A 51 4.56 8.41 3.25
N ASN A 52 5.59 8.34 2.41
CA ASN A 52 6.98 8.58 2.80
C ASN A 52 7.47 7.64 3.92
N SER A 53 7.21 6.36 3.75
CA SER A 53 7.56 5.34 4.75
C SER A 53 8.60 4.35 4.21
N ARG A 54 9.13 3.51 5.09
CA ARG A 54 10.07 2.45 4.72
C ARG A 54 9.76 1.15 5.40
N ASN A 55 9.95 0.04 4.70
CA ASN A 55 9.78 -1.32 5.20
C ASN A 55 8.40 -1.52 5.80
N MET A 56 7.40 -1.52 4.94
CA MET A 56 6.00 -1.63 5.33
C MET A 56 5.40 -2.90 4.72
N THR A 57 4.80 -3.74 5.55
CA THR A 57 4.25 -5.03 5.15
C THR A 57 2.80 -5.17 5.58
N PHE A 58 1.94 -5.55 4.63
CA PHE A 58 0.54 -5.87 4.88
C PHE A 58 0.29 -7.32 4.51
N ILE A 59 -0.30 -8.10 5.43
CA ILE A 59 -0.59 -9.52 5.23
C ILE A 59 -2.05 -9.79 5.56
N ASN A 60 -2.78 -10.42 4.64
CA ASN A 60 -4.20 -10.74 4.80
C ASN A 60 -5.05 -9.52 5.14
N CYS A 61 -4.78 -8.39 4.48
CA CYS A 61 -5.47 -7.15 4.76
C CYS A 61 -6.43 -6.77 3.64
N THR A 62 -7.48 -6.04 3.99
CA THR A 62 -8.32 -5.33 3.05
C THR A 62 -8.05 -3.84 3.20
N LEU A 63 -7.67 -3.21 2.10
CA LEU A 63 -7.16 -1.84 2.10
C LEU A 63 -7.96 -1.00 1.10
N GLU A 64 -8.29 0.21 1.48
CA GLU A 64 -9.01 1.15 0.62
C GLU A 64 -8.34 2.52 0.74
N SER A 65 -7.76 3.01 -0.36
CA SER A 65 -7.01 4.26 -0.29
C SER A 65 -6.95 4.99 -1.62
N LEU A 66 -7.31 6.26 -1.62
CA LEU A 66 -7.05 7.18 -2.73
C LEU A 66 -5.58 7.62 -2.65
N GLN A 67 -4.83 7.50 -3.74
CA GLN A 67 -3.40 7.78 -3.79
C GLN A 67 -2.63 7.11 -2.65
N GLY A 68 -2.98 5.86 -2.38
CA GLY A 68 -2.38 5.10 -1.30
C GLY A 68 -1.02 4.53 -1.65
N PHE A 69 -0.21 4.33 -0.62
CA PHE A 69 1.04 3.59 -0.71
C PHE A 69 2.07 4.25 -1.63
N CYS A 70 2.12 5.57 -1.63
CA CYS A 70 3.07 6.35 -2.41
C CYS A 70 4.32 6.69 -1.59
N TYR A 71 5.45 6.80 -2.27
CA TYR A 71 6.74 7.14 -1.65
C TYR A 71 7.13 6.17 -0.53
N ILE A 72 6.88 4.89 -0.72
CA ILE A 72 7.30 3.84 0.22
C ILE A 72 8.49 3.10 -0.35
N ASP A 73 9.55 3.05 0.42
CA ASP A 73 10.70 2.22 0.12
C ASP A 73 10.50 0.85 0.78
N ASP A 74 10.40 -0.19 -0.05
CA ASP A 74 10.20 -1.57 0.38
C ASP A 74 8.80 -1.82 0.96
N LEU A 75 7.79 -1.72 0.08
CA LEU A 75 6.42 -2.10 0.39
C LEU A 75 6.16 -3.56 0.00
N VAL A 76 5.65 -4.33 0.94
CA VAL A 76 5.26 -5.74 0.71
C VAL A 76 3.79 -5.93 1.04
N MET A 77 3.07 -6.60 0.13
CA MET A 77 1.69 -7.05 0.37
C MET A 77 1.58 -8.52 0.06
N LYS A 78 0.95 -9.28 0.96
CA LYS A 78 0.67 -10.70 0.76
C LYS A 78 -0.80 -10.98 1.06
N ASN A 79 -1.49 -11.59 0.09
CA ASN A 79 -2.89 -11.94 0.23
C ASN A 79 -3.75 -10.73 0.64
N CYS A 80 -3.57 -9.61 -0.06
CA CYS A 80 -4.30 -8.37 0.21
C CYS A 80 -5.34 -8.10 -0.87
N THR A 81 -6.44 -7.48 -0.47
CA THR A 81 -7.48 -7.00 -1.36
C THR A 81 -7.51 -5.48 -1.31
N LEU A 82 -7.48 -4.85 -2.48
CA LEU A 82 -7.50 -3.39 -2.60
C LEU A 82 -8.87 -2.96 -3.13
N LEU A 83 -9.61 -2.23 -2.32
CA LEU A 83 -10.92 -1.68 -2.69
C LEU A 83 -10.77 -0.19 -2.99
N ASN A 84 -11.39 0.29 -4.07
CA ASN A 84 -11.41 1.73 -4.39
C ASN A 84 -10.03 2.39 -4.22
N THR A 85 -8.99 1.69 -4.63
CA THR A 85 -7.61 2.14 -4.48
C THR A 85 -7.12 2.69 -5.81
N THR A 86 -6.86 3.98 -5.84
CA THR A 86 -6.52 4.71 -7.07
C THR A 86 -5.17 5.39 -6.95
N LEU A 87 -4.49 5.58 -8.10
CA LEU A 87 -3.19 6.23 -8.21
C LEU A 87 -2.19 5.67 -7.21
N ALA A 88 -2.20 4.34 -7.08
CA ALA A 88 -1.44 3.64 -6.06
C ALA A 88 0.03 3.47 -6.45
N PHE A 89 0.86 3.37 -5.44
CA PHE A 89 2.27 2.94 -5.52
C PHE A 89 3.21 3.93 -6.19
N GLU A 90 2.82 5.20 -6.34
CA GLU A 90 3.68 6.20 -6.99
C GLU A 90 5.00 6.35 -6.25
N TYR A 91 6.09 6.18 -6.99
CA TYR A 91 7.47 6.27 -6.50
C TYR A 91 7.78 5.33 -5.33
N SER A 92 7.13 4.17 -5.31
CA SER A 92 7.39 3.11 -4.31
C SER A 92 8.16 1.95 -4.92
N THR A 93 8.97 1.29 -4.12
CA THR A 93 9.54 -0.02 -4.46
C THR A 93 8.65 -1.09 -3.84
N VAL A 94 8.26 -2.10 -4.62
CA VAL A 94 7.14 -2.95 -4.25
C VAL A 94 7.40 -4.43 -4.47
N ASP A 95 6.79 -5.28 -3.63
CA ASP A 95 6.62 -6.70 -3.84
C ASP A 95 5.19 -7.06 -3.41
N LEU A 96 4.30 -7.17 -4.39
CA LEU A 96 2.87 -7.20 -4.12
C LEU A 96 2.22 -8.48 -4.64
N GLU A 97 1.43 -9.10 -3.76
CA GLU A 97 0.51 -10.17 -4.10
C GLU A 97 -0.90 -9.72 -3.70
N ILE A 98 -1.68 -9.33 -4.70
CA ILE A 98 -2.99 -8.72 -4.53
C ILE A 98 -4.06 -9.65 -5.08
N ASN A 99 -5.10 -9.91 -4.30
CA ASN A 99 -6.26 -10.65 -4.73
C ASN A 99 -7.22 -9.73 -5.49
N GLY A 100 -7.62 -10.13 -6.69
CA GLY A 100 -8.52 -9.33 -7.50
C GLY A 100 -7.83 -8.19 -8.23
N SER A 101 -8.57 -7.14 -8.47
CA SER A 101 -8.14 -6.01 -9.32
C SER A 101 -7.68 -4.82 -8.50
N VAL A 102 -6.83 -4.00 -9.14
CA VAL A 102 -6.45 -2.67 -8.63
C VAL A 102 -7.03 -1.62 -9.58
N ASP A 103 -7.68 -0.61 -9.05
CA ASP A 103 -8.34 0.40 -9.88
C ASP A 103 -7.35 1.20 -10.73
N SER A 104 -6.31 1.74 -10.12
CA SER A 104 -5.25 2.39 -10.89
C SER A 104 -3.91 2.40 -10.16
N ILE A 105 -2.85 2.31 -10.95
CA ILE A 105 -1.46 2.33 -10.48
C ILE A 105 -0.70 3.37 -11.29
N ILE A 106 0.16 4.15 -10.63
CA ILE A 106 0.96 5.17 -11.29
C ILE A 106 2.42 5.10 -10.85
N ASN A 107 3.31 5.01 -11.83
CA ASN A 107 4.77 5.20 -11.68
C ASN A 107 5.42 4.54 -10.46
N PRO A 108 5.26 3.23 -10.24
CA PRO A 108 6.09 2.54 -9.25
C PRO A 108 7.56 2.58 -9.70
N ILE A 109 8.48 2.62 -8.75
CA ILE A 109 9.92 2.69 -9.09
C ILE A 109 10.43 1.32 -9.57
N SER A 110 10.15 0.28 -8.81
CA SER A 110 10.67 -1.06 -9.11
C SER A 110 9.93 -2.13 -8.34
N GLY A 111 10.09 -3.38 -8.76
CA GLY A 111 9.62 -4.54 -8.04
C GLY A 111 8.65 -5.39 -8.85
N ILE A 112 7.80 -6.12 -8.16
CA ILE A 112 6.87 -7.07 -8.76
C ILE A 112 5.46 -6.79 -8.22
N ILE A 113 4.50 -6.71 -9.15
CA ILE A 113 3.08 -6.58 -8.82
C ILE A 113 2.33 -7.77 -9.40
N ARG A 114 1.72 -8.57 -8.53
CA ARG A 114 0.86 -9.68 -8.93
C ARG A 114 -0.57 -9.36 -8.55
N CYS A 115 -1.45 -9.36 -9.54
CA CYS A 115 -2.88 -9.13 -9.35
C CYS A 115 -3.66 -9.75 -10.50
N GLU A 116 -4.98 -9.79 -10.38
CA GLU A 116 -5.83 -10.32 -11.43
C GLU A 116 -5.90 -9.37 -12.63
N SER A 117 -6.13 -8.09 -12.37
CA SER A 117 -6.16 -7.06 -13.40
C SER A 117 -5.91 -5.67 -12.83
N ILE A 118 -5.60 -4.73 -13.71
CA ILE A 118 -5.40 -3.31 -13.35
C ILE A 118 -6.31 -2.48 -14.25
N GLY A 119 -7.13 -1.63 -13.65
CA GLY A 119 -8.05 -0.79 -14.38
C GLY A 119 -7.35 0.26 -15.24
N GLN A 120 -6.40 0.99 -14.67
CA GLN A 120 -5.57 1.94 -15.40
C GLN A 120 -4.14 1.88 -14.87
N LEU A 121 -3.18 1.68 -15.77
CA LEU A 121 -1.77 1.64 -15.45
C LEU A 121 -1.07 2.80 -16.15
N THR A 122 -0.37 3.63 -15.39
CA THR A 122 0.45 4.71 -15.93
C THR A 122 1.91 4.45 -15.58
N LEU A 123 2.73 4.25 -16.60
CA LEU A 123 4.17 4.12 -16.49
C LEU A 123 4.82 5.17 -17.40
N ASP A 124 5.23 6.28 -16.82
CA ASP A 124 5.80 7.40 -17.56
C ASP A 124 7.33 7.26 -17.62
N PRO A 125 7.91 7.01 -18.81
CA PRO A 125 9.36 6.80 -18.93
C PRO A 125 10.19 8.04 -18.62
N ASP A 126 9.57 9.23 -18.60
CA ASP A 126 10.25 10.45 -18.17
C ASP A 126 10.37 10.57 -16.65
N ARG A 127 9.66 9.72 -15.91
CA ARG A 127 9.63 9.77 -14.44
C ARG A 127 10.23 8.55 -13.78
N VAL A 128 10.07 7.38 -14.38
CA VAL A 128 10.59 6.11 -13.84
C VAL A 128 11.17 5.26 -14.96
N ASP A 129 12.09 4.38 -14.62
CA ASP A 129 12.56 3.37 -15.55
C ASP A 129 11.52 2.24 -15.61
N VAL A 130 10.74 2.22 -16.69
CA VAL A 130 9.62 1.29 -16.85
C VAL A 130 10.04 -0.18 -16.89
N THR A 131 11.32 -0.46 -17.12
CA THR A 131 11.84 -1.84 -17.13
C THR A 131 12.05 -2.42 -15.74
N GLN A 132 12.02 -1.61 -14.71
CA GLN A 132 12.29 -2.03 -13.34
C GLN A 132 11.09 -2.62 -12.61
N THR A 133 9.88 -2.45 -13.14
CA THR A 133 8.66 -3.00 -12.55
C THR A 133 8.11 -4.11 -13.43
N LYS A 134 7.93 -5.28 -12.83
CA LYS A 134 7.31 -6.43 -13.48
C LYS A 134 5.88 -6.58 -13.00
N ILE A 135 4.94 -6.65 -13.94
CA ILE A 135 3.51 -6.81 -13.65
C ILE A 135 3.07 -8.17 -14.18
N ILE A 136 2.46 -8.96 -13.29
CA ILE A 136 1.94 -10.27 -13.61
C ILE A 136 0.45 -10.27 -13.34
N THR A 137 -0.36 -10.46 -14.39
CA THR A 137 -1.82 -10.47 -14.31
C THR A 137 -2.40 -11.81 -14.75
N GLY A 138 -3.55 -12.13 -14.24
CA GLY A 138 -4.29 -13.36 -14.58
C GLY A 138 -4.31 -14.38 -13.46
#